data_146e04546960104ff789013f2062daac
#
_entry.id   146e04546960104ff789013f2062daac
#
_cell.length_a   1.000
_cell.length_b   1.000
_cell.length_c   1.000
_cell.angle_alpha   90.00
_cell.angle_beta   90.00
_cell.angle_gamma   90.00
#
_symmetry.space_group_name_H-M   'P 1'
#
loop_
_entity.id
_entity.type
_entity.pdbx_description
1 polymer ?
#
loop_
_entity_poly.entity_id
_entity_poly.type
_entity_poly.pdbx_seq_one_letter_code
_entity_poly.pdbx_strand_id
1 'polypeptide(L)'
;KARLKDYLIGDWDRHIGQWNWAGYSEGKKWIYKPSPTDRDQAFCRYDGIIPYEAAQYIPQIEGCNKSYPWIADLTWSGIFLDRKLLSSVEKPVYDSLANFIISRITDSVISEAVHKFPQPMYEREGAKLEKVIRARRDKLANAADDFYKHLARYVDIRLSHSDEYAEITRLNDKTVDVTVYKRDKETGDKKNQPIFHRIFDNDETEEMRLYLFDGDDHIIVRGDVNTSITVRIVAGKGKKELIDSSLVRGYFLHITPIPEAETKTIFYPHGK
;
A
#
# COMPACT_ATOMS: atom_id res chain seq x y z
N LYS A 1 6.62 8.56 0.19
CA LYS A 1 7.16 9.77 -0.46
C LYS A 1 7.69 9.49 -1.86
N ALA A 2 8.55 8.45 -2.07
CA ALA A 2 9.09 8.14 -3.40
C ALA A 2 7.96 7.87 -4.41
N ARG A 3 6.98 7.03 -4.08
CA ARG A 3 5.85 6.70 -4.96
C ARG A 3 5.03 7.93 -5.38
N LEU A 4 4.76 8.88 -4.47
CA LEU A 4 4.07 10.13 -4.83
C LEU A 4 4.91 11.03 -5.75
N LYS A 5 6.24 10.95 -5.67
CA LYS A 5 7.11 11.62 -6.65
C LYS A 5 7.03 10.92 -8.01
N ASP A 6 7.02 9.60 -8.04
CA ASP A 6 6.87 8.83 -9.28
C ASP A 6 5.55 9.19 -9.97
N TYR A 7 4.45 9.31 -9.21
CA TYR A 7 3.18 9.82 -9.76
C TYR A 7 3.33 11.24 -10.33
N LEU A 8 3.97 12.17 -9.61
CA LEU A 8 4.12 13.55 -10.07
C LEU A 8 4.83 13.64 -11.44
N ILE A 9 5.89 12.85 -11.62
CA ILE A 9 6.73 12.90 -12.83
C ILE A 9 6.31 11.92 -13.93
N GLY A 10 5.30 11.07 -13.67
CA GLY A 10 4.80 10.09 -14.65
C GLY A 10 5.70 8.87 -14.84
N ASP A 11 6.38 8.45 -13.77
CA ASP A 11 7.27 7.28 -13.77
C ASP A 11 6.51 6.06 -13.22
N TRP A 12 5.86 5.30 -14.12
CA TRP A 12 4.96 4.21 -13.75
C TRP A 12 5.64 2.87 -13.56
N ASP A 13 6.75 2.61 -14.23
CA ASP A 13 7.45 1.34 -14.17
C ASP A 13 8.35 1.26 -12.94
N ARG A 14 7.72 1.12 -11.78
CA ARG A 14 8.40 1.08 -10.47
C ARG A 14 8.39 -0.32 -9.85
N HIS A 15 8.76 -1.33 -10.64
CA HIS A 15 8.88 -2.71 -10.15
C HIS A 15 10.04 -2.87 -9.15
N ILE A 16 10.10 -4.02 -8.47
CA ILE A 16 11.06 -4.29 -7.38
C ILE A 16 12.53 -4.13 -7.82
N GLY A 17 12.86 -4.44 -9.07
CA GLY A 17 14.22 -4.32 -9.62
C GLY A 17 14.70 -2.87 -9.80
N GLN A 18 13.81 -1.88 -9.73
CA GLN A 18 14.16 -0.46 -9.85
C GLN A 18 14.41 0.23 -8.51
N TRP A 19 14.68 -0.55 -7.45
CA TRP A 19 14.95 -0.05 -6.11
C TRP A 19 16.27 -0.56 -5.58
N ASN A 20 17.19 0.35 -5.29
CA ASN A 20 18.34 0.06 -4.43
C ASN A 20 18.01 0.43 -2.98
N TRP A 21 18.65 -0.25 -2.06
CA TRP A 21 18.43 -0.04 -0.63
C TRP A 21 19.75 0.30 0.04
N ALA A 22 19.89 1.55 0.49
CA ALA A 22 21.06 1.99 1.23
C ALA A 22 20.85 1.68 2.72
N GLY A 23 21.71 0.83 3.28
CA GLY A 23 21.70 0.49 4.70
C GLY A 23 22.54 1.46 5.52
N TYR A 24 21.97 1.93 6.63
CA TYR A 24 22.63 2.80 7.60
C TYR A 24 22.57 2.15 8.97
N SER A 25 23.72 2.09 9.66
CA SER A 25 23.76 1.61 11.03
C SER A 25 23.31 2.72 12.00
N GLU A 26 22.36 2.43 12.83
CA GLU A 26 21.87 3.32 13.87
C GLU A 26 21.86 2.57 15.21
N GLY A 27 23.00 2.65 15.90
CA GLY A 27 23.28 1.84 17.11
C GLY A 27 23.33 0.35 16.79
N LYS A 28 22.42 -0.43 17.37
CA LYS A 28 22.31 -1.89 17.13
C LYS A 28 21.35 -2.26 15.99
N LYS A 29 20.76 -1.27 15.30
CA LYS A 29 19.77 -1.47 14.24
C LYS A 29 20.32 -1.03 12.91
N TRP A 30 19.87 -1.68 11.84
CA TRP A 30 20.06 -1.24 10.47
C TRP A 30 18.79 -0.61 9.93
N ILE A 31 18.90 0.61 9.39
CA ILE A 31 17.81 1.29 8.72
C ILE A 31 18.10 1.28 7.23
N TYR A 32 17.16 0.74 6.45
CA TYR A 32 17.27 0.71 5.00
C TYR A 32 16.41 1.81 4.38
N LYS A 33 17.05 2.67 3.60
CA LYS A 33 16.35 3.75 2.87
C LYS A 33 16.27 3.38 1.39
N PRO A 34 15.08 3.48 0.78
CA PRO A 34 14.93 3.19 -0.63
C PRO A 34 15.56 4.30 -1.49
N SER A 35 16.30 3.90 -2.50
CA SER A 35 16.84 4.76 -3.54
C SER A 35 16.31 4.26 -4.88
N PRO A 36 15.29 4.92 -5.46
CA PRO A 36 14.77 4.53 -6.75
C PRO A 36 15.80 4.84 -7.84
N THR A 37 16.03 3.85 -8.69
CA THR A 37 16.86 3.92 -9.89
C THR A 37 15.97 3.92 -11.11
N ASP A 38 16.57 4.07 -12.29
CA ASP A 38 15.90 3.98 -13.58
C ASP A 38 14.65 4.89 -13.65
N ARG A 39 14.81 6.03 -14.30
CA ARG A 39 13.75 7.04 -14.46
C ARG A 39 13.54 7.39 -15.92
N ASP A 40 13.76 6.43 -16.79
CA ASP A 40 13.64 6.58 -18.23
C ASP A 40 12.20 6.88 -18.69
N GLN A 41 11.21 6.46 -17.92
CA GLN A 41 9.80 6.75 -18.17
C GLN A 41 9.32 8.12 -17.62
N ALA A 42 10.14 8.80 -16.81
CA ALA A 42 9.76 10.11 -16.29
C ALA A 42 9.49 11.11 -17.42
N PHE A 43 8.35 11.78 -17.36
CA PHE A 43 7.87 12.76 -18.33
C PHE A 43 7.64 12.21 -19.75
N CYS A 44 7.67 10.89 -19.93
CA CYS A 44 7.41 10.28 -21.23
C CYS A 44 6.03 10.63 -21.75
N ARG A 45 5.96 10.77 -23.07
CA ARG A 45 4.72 10.98 -23.81
C ARG A 45 4.65 9.90 -24.87
N TYR A 46 3.55 9.20 -24.86
CA TYR A 46 3.25 8.17 -25.84
C TYR A 46 2.18 8.70 -26.80
N ASP A 47 2.62 9.58 -27.71
CA ASP A 47 1.72 10.20 -28.69
C ASP A 47 1.51 9.26 -29.91
N GLY A 48 0.29 9.17 -30.39
CA GLY A 48 -0.08 8.42 -31.59
C GLY A 48 -1.12 7.33 -31.35
N ILE A 49 -1.67 6.78 -32.44
CA ILE A 49 -2.76 5.79 -32.38
C ILE A 49 -2.26 4.47 -31.76
N ILE A 50 -1.07 4.00 -32.14
CA ILE A 50 -0.53 2.72 -31.66
C ILE A 50 -0.27 2.74 -30.14
N PRO A 51 0.43 3.74 -29.57
CA PRO A 51 0.55 3.84 -28.11
C PRO A 51 -0.78 4.00 -27.38
N TYR A 52 -1.74 4.74 -27.95
CA TYR A 52 -3.07 4.92 -27.39
C TYR A 52 -3.83 3.59 -27.27
N GLU A 53 -3.82 2.78 -28.31
CA GLU A 53 -4.43 1.45 -28.29
C GLU A 53 -3.67 0.49 -27.35
N ALA A 54 -2.33 0.56 -27.35
CA ALA A 54 -1.51 -0.28 -26.48
C ALA A 54 -1.70 0.04 -24.99
N ALA A 55 -1.92 1.30 -24.62
CA ALA A 55 -2.14 1.73 -23.24
C ALA A 55 -3.38 1.10 -22.61
N GLN A 56 -4.36 0.66 -23.42
CA GLN A 56 -5.54 -0.06 -22.91
C GLN A 56 -5.21 -1.46 -22.38
N TYR A 57 -4.08 -2.02 -22.78
CA TYR A 57 -3.63 -3.38 -22.40
C TYR A 57 -2.33 -3.37 -21.58
N ILE A 58 -1.55 -2.30 -21.71
CA ILE A 58 -0.23 -2.15 -21.07
C ILE A 58 -0.22 -0.85 -20.27
N PRO A 59 -0.57 -0.90 -18.96
CA PRO A 59 -0.71 0.30 -18.13
C PRO A 59 0.55 1.19 -18.08
N GLN A 60 1.74 0.62 -18.28
CA GLN A 60 3.01 1.34 -18.28
C GLN A 60 3.20 2.28 -19.49
N ILE A 61 2.39 2.12 -20.55
CA ILE A 61 2.41 3.01 -21.75
C ILE A 61 1.55 4.27 -21.53
N GLU A 62 1.13 4.55 -20.32
CA GLU A 62 0.40 5.78 -20.02
C GLU A 62 1.34 7.00 -19.99
N GLY A 63 1.03 8.01 -20.79
CA GLY A 63 1.85 9.22 -20.90
C GLY A 63 1.70 10.16 -19.70
N CYS A 64 2.73 10.99 -19.47
CA CYS A 64 2.70 12.03 -18.45
C CYS A 64 1.79 13.20 -18.89
N ASN A 65 0.50 13.08 -18.65
CA ASN A 65 -0.54 14.06 -18.98
C ASN A 65 -0.90 14.95 -17.78
N LYS A 66 -1.74 15.98 -17.99
CA LYS A 66 -2.20 16.93 -16.95
C LYS A 66 -3.11 16.31 -15.88
N SER A 67 -3.60 15.12 -16.09
CA SER A 67 -4.41 14.35 -15.15
C SER A 67 -3.73 13.02 -14.85
N TYR A 68 -4.12 12.44 -13.73
CA TYR A 68 -3.78 11.07 -13.43
C TYR A 68 -4.81 10.15 -14.05
N PRO A 69 -4.42 9.11 -14.76
CA PRO A 69 -5.32 8.03 -15.13
C PRO A 69 -5.71 7.22 -13.90
N TRP A 70 -6.34 6.07 -14.08
CA TRP A 70 -6.74 5.23 -12.96
C TRP A 70 -5.51 4.75 -12.17
N ILE A 71 -5.46 5.06 -10.87
CA ILE A 71 -4.29 4.80 -10.01
C ILE A 71 -3.95 3.31 -9.93
N ALA A 72 -4.94 2.42 -10.01
CA ALA A 72 -4.70 0.97 -10.01
C ALA A 72 -3.79 0.53 -11.18
N ASP A 73 -3.98 1.10 -12.37
CA ASP A 73 -3.14 0.81 -13.52
C ASP A 73 -1.72 1.35 -13.33
N LEU A 74 -1.60 2.55 -12.77
CA LEU A 74 -0.31 3.18 -12.49
C LEU A 74 0.49 2.48 -11.39
N THR A 75 -0.16 1.69 -10.55
CA THR A 75 0.49 0.89 -9.51
C THR A 75 0.89 -0.51 -9.96
N TRP A 76 0.47 -0.95 -11.13
CA TRP A 76 0.64 -2.32 -11.60
C TRP A 76 2.04 -2.89 -11.37
N SER A 77 3.09 -2.21 -11.84
CA SER A 77 4.48 -2.68 -11.70
C SER A 77 4.97 -2.70 -10.24
N GLY A 78 4.48 -1.76 -9.41
CA GLY A 78 4.94 -1.57 -8.03
C GLY A 78 4.09 -2.23 -6.96
N ILE A 79 2.90 -2.73 -7.28
CA ILE A 79 1.88 -3.13 -6.30
C ILE A 79 2.37 -4.14 -5.27
N PHE A 80 3.22 -5.08 -5.67
CA PHE A 80 3.80 -6.08 -4.77
C PHE A 80 4.64 -5.45 -3.67
N LEU A 81 5.52 -4.52 -4.05
CA LEU A 81 6.39 -3.82 -3.11
C LEU A 81 5.59 -2.82 -2.27
N ASP A 82 4.66 -2.11 -2.90
CA ASP A 82 3.80 -1.14 -2.22
C ASP A 82 2.98 -1.83 -1.12
N ARG A 83 2.33 -2.95 -1.38
CA ARG A 83 1.63 -3.73 -0.36
C ARG A 83 2.55 -4.26 0.73
N LYS A 84 3.74 -4.76 0.36
CA LYS A 84 4.71 -5.28 1.32
C LYS A 84 5.20 -4.23 2.32
N LEU A 85 5.39 -2.98 1.87
CA LEU A 85 6.06 -1.93 2.66
C LEU A 85 5.11 -0.89 3.25
N LEU A 86 3.89 -0.76 2.71
CA LEU A 86 2.98 0.34 3.06
C LEU A 86 1.72 -0.12 3.81
N SER A 87 1.61 -1.40 4.14
CA SER A 87 0.45 -1.97 4.86
C SER A 87 0.17 -1.32 6.22
N SER A 88 1.22 -0.83 6.90
CA SER A 88 1.10 -0.14 8.19
C SER A 88 0.88 1.37 8.07
N VAL A 89 0.92 1.91 6.84
CA VAL A 89 0.84 3.36 6.63
C VAL A 89 -0.61 3.79 6.49
N GLU A 90 -1.05 4.65 7.40
CA GLU A 90 -2.41 5.16 7.44
C GLU A 90 -2.59 6.42 6.57
N LYS A 91 -3.84 6.74 6.23
CA LYS A 91 -4.23 7.87 5.39
C LYS A 91 -3.58 9.22 5.76
N PRO A 92 -3.53 9.64 7.04
CA PRO A 92 -2.93 10.93 7.40
C PRO A 92 -1.47 11.10 6.95
N VAL A 93 -0.72 9.99 6.82
CA VAL A 93 0.66 10.04 6.32
C VAL A 93 0.68 10.33 4.82
N TYR A 94 -0.24 9.75 4.04
CA TYR A 94 -0.37 10.05 2.61
C TYR A 94 -0.73 11.52 2.40
N ASP A 95 -1.71 12.03 3.13
CA ASP A 95 -2.16 13.42 3.07
C ASP A 95 -1.01 14.39 3.43
N SER A 96 -0.31 14.11 4.52
CA SER A 96 0.84 14.91 4.97
C SER A 96 1.96 14.93 3.92
N LEU A 97 2.28 13.78 3.32
CA LEU A 97 3.34 13.69 2.31
C LEU A 97 2.94 14.35 0.99
N ALA A 98 1.69 14.26 0.56
CA ALA A 98 1.18 14.96 -0.61
C ALA A 98 1.28 16.47 -0.42
N ASN A 99 0.79 16.99 0.70
CA ASN A 99 0.86 18.40 1.06
C ASN A 99 2.31 18.91 1.16
N PHE A 100 3.20 18.10 1.74
CA PHE A 100 4.63 18.42 1.77
C PHE A 100 5.23 18.56 0.37
N ILE A 101 4.91 17.65 -0.56
CA ILE A 101 5.40 17.71 -1.93
C ILE A 101 4.83 18.94 -2.63
N ILE A 102 3.51 19.15 -2.54
CA ILE A 102 2.82 20.30 -3.15
C ILE A 102 3.44 21.63 -2.69
N SER A 103 3.68 21.79 -1.40
CA SER A 103 4.25 23.01 -0.84
C SER A 103 5.70 23.29 -1.28
N ARG A 104 6.44 22.24 -1.66
CA ARG A 104 7.85 22.36 -2.07
C ARG A 104 8.03 22.48 -3.59
N ILE A 105 7.10 21.97 -4.37
CA ILE A 105 7.12 22.05 -5.83
C ILE A 105 6.34 23.28 -6.29
N THR A 106 6.88 24.47 -5.97
CA THR A 106 6.27 25.76 -6.36
C THR A 106 6.38 26.00 -7.86
N ASP A 107 5.66 27.00 -8.37
CA ASP A 107 5.75 27.42 -9.78
C ASP A 107 7.16 27.84 -10.17
N SER A 108 7.89 28.52 -9.28
CA SER A 108 9.28 28.89 -9.48
C SER A 108 10.17 27.65 -9.61
N VAL A 109 10.03 26.68 -8.70
CA VAL A 109 10.81 25.42 -8.75
C VAL A 109 10.54 24.65 -10.04
N ILE A 110 9.29 24.59 -10.51
CA ILE A 110 8.93 23.94 -11.76
C ILE A 110 9.61 24.65 -12.94
N SER A 111 9.46 25.97 -13.03
CA SER A 111 10.04 26.77 -14.09
C SER A 111 11.55 26.66 -14.13
N GLU A 112 12.23 26.83 -12.99
CA GLU A 112 13.69 26.68 -12.87
C GLU A 112 14.17 25.28 -13.30
N ALA A 113 13.45 24.23 -12.93
CA ALA A 113 13.81 22.86 -13.31
C ALA A 113 13.68 22.63 -14.81
N VAL A 114 12.60 23.11 -15.42
CA VAL A 114 12.35 22.94 -16.85
C VAL A 114 13.30 23.78 -17.71
N HIS A 115 13.73 24.95 -17.22
CA HIS A 115 14.74 25.77 -17.91
C HIS A 115 16.14 25.13 -17.96
N LYS A 116 16.39 24.08 -17.17
CA LYS A 116 17.66 23.33 -17.23
C LYS A 116 17.74 22.34 -18.38
N PHE A 117 16.67 22.15 -19.13
CA PHE A 117 16.72 21.33 -20.34
C PHE A 117 17.60 21.99 -21.40
N PRO A 118 18.20 21.20 -22.30
CA PRO A 118 18.91 21.76 -23.46
C PRO A 118 18.02 22.73 -24.23
N GLN A 119 18.58 23.87 -24.64
CA GLN A 119 17.82 24.97 -25.24
C GLN A 119 16.83 24.53 -26.37
N PRO A 120 17.21 23.70 -27.33
CA PRO A 120 16.27 23.27 -28.38
C PRO A 120 15.08 22.45 -27.84
N MET A 121 15.28 21.73 -26.73
CA MET A 121 14.22 20.95 -26.09
C MET A 121 13.29 21.85 -25.30
N TYR A 122 13.87 22.82 -24.56
CA TYR A 122 13.10 23.79 -23.81
C TYR A 122 12.19 24.62 -24.72
N GLU A 123 12.72 25.14 -25.82
CA GLU A 123 11.95 25.94 -26.77
C GLU A 123 10.78 25.17 -27.37
N ARG A 124 10.93 23.88 -27.62
CA ARG A 124 9.89 23.05 -28.20
C ARG A 124 8.84 22.56 -27.18
N GLU A 125 9.26 22.13 -26.01
CA GLU A 125 8.41 21.39 -25.07
C GLU A 125 8.29 22.05 -23.68
N GLY A 126 9.16 23.01 -23.33
CA GLY A 126 9.27 23.54 -21.98
C GLY A 126 7.97 24.08 -21.41
N ALA A 127 7.32 25.00 -22.11
CA ALA A 127 6.06 25.60 -21.68
C ALA A 127 4.92 24.56 -21.51
N LYS A 128 4.93 23.51 -22.32
CA LYS A 128 3.95 22.42 -22.25
C LYS A 128 4.21 21.55 -21.03
N LEU A 129 5.48 21.21 -20.78
CA LEU A 129 5.90 20.41 -19.63
C LEU A 129 5.61 21.12 -18.30
N GLU A 130 5.89 22.44 -18.22
CA GLU A 130 5.54 23.22 -17.04
C GLU A 130 4.03 23.15 -16.73
N LYS A 131 3.18 23.31 -17.75
CA LYS A 131 1.73 23.20 -17.58
C LYS A 131 1.29 21.83 -17.11
N VAL A 132 1.95 20.77 -17.60
CA VAL A 132 1.67 19.39 -17.16
C VAL A 132 2.05 19.20 -15.69
N ILE A 133 3.27 19.58 -15.31
CA ILE A 133 3.76 19.39 -13.93
C ILE A 133 2.93 20.19 -12.92
N ARG A 134 2.57 21.46 -13.24
CA ARG A 134 1.70 22.28 -12.39
C ARG A 134 0.33 21.62 -12.19
N ALA A 135 -0.31 21.19 -13.26
CA ALA A 135 -1.62 20.54 -13.19
C ALA A 135 -1.58 19.23 -12.40
N ARG A 136 -0.50 18.46 -12.51
CA ARG A 136 -0.29 17.23 -11.74
C ARG A 136 -0.03 17.53 -10.27
N ARG A 137 0.84 18.51 -9.96
CA ARG A 137 1.06 18.97 -8.58
C ARG A 137 -0.24 19.36 -7.90
N ASP A 138 -1.07 20.14 -8.56
CA ASP A 138 -2.33 20.64 -8.02
C ASP A 138 -3.35 19.51 -7.75
N LYS A 139 -3.22 18.38 -8.44
CA LYS A 139 -4.05 17.18 -8.28
C LYS A 139 -3.39 16.08 -7.44
N LEU A 140 -2.18 16.30 -6.94
CA LEU A 140 -1.40 15.24 -6.26
C LEU A 140 -2.06 14.74 -4.99
N ALA A 141 -2.79 15.60 -4.26
CA ALA A 141 -3.54 15.20 -3.08
C ALA A 141 -4.63 14.15 -3.41
N ASN A 142 -5.37 14.35 -4.49
CA ASN A 142 -6.37 13.37 -4.94
C ASN A 142 -5.71 12.07 -5.38
N ALA A 143 -4.61 12.14 -6.12
CA ALA A 143 -3.86 10.95 -6.53
C ALA A 143 -3.28 10.17 -5.34
N ALA A 144 -2.87 10.85 -4.27
CA ALA A 144 -2.40 10.23 -3.03
C ALA A 144 -3.56 9.54 -2.27
N ASP A 145 -4.74 10.14 -2.25
CA ASP A 145 -5.96 9.55 -1.67
C ASP A 145 -6.38 8.29 -2.44
N ASP A 146 -6.41 8.36 -3.77
CA ASP A 146 -6.74 7.22 -4.63
C ASP A 146 -5.70 6.09 -4.47
N PHE A 147 -4.42 6.43 -4.33
CA PHE A 147 -3.36 5.45 -4.08
C PHE A 147 -3.52 4.78 -2.71
N TYR A 148 -3.81 5.56 -1.66
CA TYR A 148 -4.12 5.02 -0.35
C TYR A 148 -5.30 4.04 -0.41
N LYS A 149 -6.44 4.45 -0.99
CA LYS A 149 -7.64 3.63 -1.12
C LYS A 149 -7.37 2.34 -1.90
N HIS A 150 -6.57 2.42 -2.98
CA HIS A 150 -6.18 1.23 -3.74
C HIS A 150 -5.38 0.23 -2.91
N LEU A 151 -4.47 0.69 -2.05
CA LEU A 151 -3.70 -0.18 -1.16
C LEU A 151 -4.51 -0.65 0.05
N ALA A 152 -5.35 0.21 0.61
CA ALA A 152 -6.14 -0.08 1.79
C ALA A 152 -7.23 -1.14 1.54
N ARG A 153 -7.68 -1.29 0.30
CA ARG A 153 -8.71 -2.26 -0.07
C ARG A 153 -8.30 -3.71 0.20
N TYR A 154 -7.05 -4.06 -0.09
CA TYR A 154 -6.47 -5.39 0.14
C TYR A 154 -5.12 -5.25 0.83
N VAL A 155 -5.08 -5.50 2.14
CA VAL A 155 -3.91 -5.24 2.97
C VAL A 155 -3.14 -6.52 3.24
N ASP A 156 -1.83 -6.50 2.96
CA ASP A 156 -0.91 -7.59 3.28
C ASP A 156 -0.14 -7.27 4.58
N ILE A 157 -0.42 -8.00 5.66
CA ILE A 157 0.33 -7.94 6.90
C ILE A 157 1.32 -9.10 6.90
N ARG A 158 2.61 -8.78 6.79
CA ARG A 158 3.68 -9.78 6.67
C ARG A 158 4.44 -9.89 7.97
N LEU A 159 4.33 -11.02 8.63
CA LEU A 159 5.08 -11.31 9.85
C LEU A 159 6.54 -11.68 9.53
N SER A 160 7.25 -12.26 10.45
CA SER A 160 8.65 -12.63 10.26
C SER A 160 8.83 -14.16 10.21
N HIS A 161 10.08 -14.63 10.24
CA HIS A 161 10.42 -16.05 10.39
C HIS A 161 10.65 -16.44 11.86
N SER A 162 10.13 -15.66 12.79
CA SER A 162 10.21 -15.92 14.23
C SER A 162 8.82 -16.24 14.77
N ASP A 163 8.75 -16.64 16.02
CA ASP A 163 7.49 -16.93 16.69
C ASP A 163 6.74 -15.64 17.03
N GLU A 164 5.52 -15.51 16.55
CA GLU A 164 4.65 -14.35 16.76
C GLU A 164 3.34 -14.73 17.45
N TYR A 165 2.75 -13.70 18.05
CA TYR A 165 1.44 -13.76 18.70
C TYR A 165 0.55 -12.66 18.08
N ALA A 166 -0.47 -13.05 17.33
CA ALA A 166 -1.36 -12.13 16.65
C ALA A 166 -2.75 -12.11 17.31
N GLU A 167 -3.24 -10.94 17.62
CA GLU A 167 -4.60 -10.70 18.07
C GLU A 167 -5.37 -9.92 17.01
N ILE A 168 -6.51 -10.46 16.59
CA ILE A 168 -7.42 -9.85 15.63
C ILE A 168 -8.77 -9.74 16.32
N THR A 169 -9.19 -8.52 16.60
CA THR A 169 -10.45 -8.26 17.31
C THR A 169 -11.42 -7.48 16.43
N ARG A 170 -12.54 -8.06 16.11
CA ARG A 170 -13.67 -7.39 15.46
C ARG A 170 -14.35 -6.53 16.51
N LEU A 171 -14.01 -5.23 16.54
CA LEU A 171 -14.46 -4.32 17.61
C LEU A 171 -15.94 -3.98 17.49
N ASN A 172 -16.43 -3.81 16.28
CA ASN A 172 -17.81 -3.50 15.93
C ASN A 172 -18.03 -3.80 14.43
N ASP A 173 -19.22 -3.48 13.91
CA ASP A 173 -19.61 -3.70 12.51
C ASP A 173 -18.73 -2.95 11.48
N LYS A 174 -17.89 -2.00 11.92
CA LYS A 174 -17.06 -1.19 11.04
C LYS A 174 -15.56 -1.46 11.19
N THR A 175 -15.11 -1.80 12.39
CA THR A 175 -13.66 -1.77 12.66
C THR A 175 -13.12 -3.10 13.19
N VAL A 176 -11.91 -3.41 12.75
CA VAL A 176 -11.14 -4.58 13.18
C VAL A 176 -9.76 -4.10 13.66
N ASP A 177 -9.43 -4.43 14.91
CA ASP A 177 -8.12 -4.19 15.49
C ASP A 177 -7.20 -5.38 15.20
N VAL A 178 -6.00 -5.12 14.74
CA VAL A 178 -4.95 -6.12 14.53
C VAL A 178 -3.71 -5.69 15.29
N THR A 179 -3.32 -6.50 16.25
CA THR A 179 -2.11 -6.30 17.03
C THR A 179 -1.23 -7.54 16.98
N VAL A 180 0.05 -7.36 16.65
CA VAL A 180 1.02 -8.45 16.57
C VAL A 180 2.18 -8.19 17.52
N TYR A 181 2.57 -9.23 18.26
CA TYR A 181 3.67 -9.23 19.22
C TYR A 181 4.69 -10.29 18.83
N LYS A 182 5.93 -10.14 19.28
CA LYS A 182 6.85 -11.27 19.38
C LYS A 182 6.36 -12.23 20.47
N ARG A 183 6.46 -13.52 20.20
CA ARG A 183 6.20 -14.56 21.18
C ARG A 183 7.45 -14.86 22.01
N ASP A 184 7.29 -15.08 23.29
CA ASP A 184 8.36 -15.58 24.14
C ASP A 184 8.52 -17.09 23.91
N LYS A 185 9.76 -17.55 23.69
CA LYS A 185 10.02 -18.94 23.34
C LYS A 185 9.91 -19.90 24.52
N GLU A 186 10.09 -19.39 25.76
CA GLU A 186 10.08 -20.21 26.96
C GLU A 186 8.67 -20.35 27.54
N THR A 187 7.95 -19.23 27.63
CA THR A 187 6.60 -19.20 28.21
C THR A 187 5.49 -19.41 27.18
N GLY A 188 5.77 -19.11 25.90
CA GLY A 188 4.76 -19.10 24.84
C GLY A 188 3.87 -17.86 24.83
N ASP A 189 4.08 -16.92 25.75
CA ASP A 189 3.26 -15.71 25.89
C ASP A 189 3.68 -14.60 24.90
N LYS A 190 2.82 -13.63 24.73
CA LYS A 190 3.13 -12.41 23.96
C LYS A 190 4.07 -11.50 24.76
N LYS A 191 5.05 -10.89 24.08
CA LYS A 191 5.90 -9.85 24.66
C LYS A 191 5.14 -8.54 24.84
N ASN A 192 5.62 -7.66 25.74
CA ASN A 192 4.89 -6.46 26.16
C ASN A 192 4.70 -5.40 25.06
N GLN A 193 5.59 -5.35 24.06
CA GLN A 193 5.51 -4.33 23.02
C GLN A 193 5.07 -4.93 21.68
N PRO A 194 4.03 -4.37 21.04
CA PRO A 194 3.63 -4.81 19.73
C PRO A 194 4.69 -4.45 18.69
N ILE A 195 4.84 -5.31 17.69
CA ILE A 195 5.65 -5.08 16.49
C ILE A 195 4.80 -4.55 15.33
N PHE A 196 3.49 -4.72 15.43
CA PHE A 196 2.50 -4.16 14.51
C PHE A 196 1.21 -3.86 15.28
N HIS A 197 0.59 -2.73 14.99
CA HIS A 197 -0.75 -2.40 15.46
C HIS A 197 -1.43 -1.48 14.45
N ARG A 198 -2.66 -1.83 14.06
CA ARG A 198 -3.52 -0.98 13.24
C ARG A 198 -4.99 -1.36 13.42
N ILE A 199 -5.85 -0.34 13.44
CA ILE A 199 -7.30 -0.49 13.32
C ILE A 199 -7.67 -0.29 11.85
N PHE A 200 -8.40 -1.26 11.29
CA PHE A 200 -8.89 -1.25 9.91
C PHE A 200 -10.37 -0.94 9.89
N ASP A 201 -10.79 -0.11 8.93
CA ASP A 201 -12.19 0.22 8.68
C ASP A 201 -12.71 -0.58 7.48
N ASN A 202 -13.91 -1.16 7.58
CA ASN A 202 -14.51 -1.95 6.51
C ASN A 202 -15.05 -1.08 5.35
N ASP A 203 -15.17 0.23 5.53
CA ASP A 203 -15.45 1.17 4.43
C ASP A 203 -14.22 1.36 3.52
N GLU A 204 -13.00 1.03 4.01
CA GLU A 204 -11.74 1.16 3.28
C GLU A 204 -11.14 -0.21 2.91
N THR A 205 -11.28 -1.22 3.80
CA THR A 205 -10.62 -2.53 3.67
C THR A 205 -11.64 -3.65 3.49
N GLU A 206 -11.57 -4.35 2.37
CA GLU A 206 -12.39 -5.53 2.09
C GLU A 206 -11.77 -6.82 2.64
N GLU A 207 -10.45 -6.94 2.52
CA GLU A 207 -9.71 -8.13 2.94
C GLU A 207 -8.36 -7.75 3.54
N MET A 208 -8.01 -8.36 4.65
CA MET A 208 -6.65 -8.37 5.17
C MET A 208 -6.05 -9.77 5.09
N ARG A 209 -4.78 -9.86 4.69
CA ARG A 209 -4.03 -11.09 4.54
C ARG A 209 -2.88 -11.11 5.53
N LEU A 210 -2.90 -12.03 6.47
CA LEU A 210 -1.85 -12.22 7.46
C LEU A 210 -0.94 -13.36 7.00
N TYR A 211 0.29 -13.03 6.59
CA TYR A 211 1.31 -14.00 6.17
C TYR A 211 2.23 -14.34 7.35
N LEU A 212 2.17 -15.59 7.81
CA LEU A 212 2.87 -16.03 9.03
C LEU A 212 4.32 -16.48 8.77
N PHE A 213 4.67 -16.87 7.55
CA PHE A 213 5.98 -17.43 7.21
C PHE A 213 6.40 -18.61 8.11
N ASP A 214 7.67 -18.62 8.58
CA ASP A 214 8.18 -19.65 9.49
C ASP A 214 7.90 -19.25 10.95
N GLY A 215 8.24 -20.13 11.91
CA GLY A 215 8.03 -19.91 13.33
C GLY A 215 6.82 -20.65 13.89
N ASP A 216 6.70 -20.67 15.19
CA ASP A 216 5.57 -21.24 15.93
C ASP A 216 4.64 -20.10 16.37
N ASP A 217 3.60 -19.85 15.58
CA ASP A 217 2.73 -18.70 15.75
C ASP A 217 1.43 -19.05 16.47
N HIS A 218 0.96 -18.11 17.27
CA HIS A 218 -0.32 -18.18 17.96
C HIS A 218 -1.22 -17.03 17.49
N ILE A 219 -2.39 -17.36 16.94
CA ILE A 219 -3.32 -16.41 16.36
C ILE A 219 -4.66 -16.53 17.08
N ILE A 220 -5.16 -15.42 17.58
CA ILE A 220 -6.50 -15.33 18.18
C ILE A 220 -7.35 -14.37 17.37
N VAL A 221 -8.51 -14.86 16.91
CA VAL A 221 -9.53 -14.05 16.26
C VAL A 221 -10.77 -14.04 17.15
N ARG A 222 -11.32 -12.86 17.44
CA ARG A 222 -12.48 -12.70 18.31
C ARG A 222 -13.37 -11.54 17.89
N GLY A 223 -14.57 -11.51 18.44
CA GLY A 223 -15.59 -10.48 18.24
C GLY A 223 -16.89 -11.03 17.67
N ASP A 224 -17.99 -10.42 18.05
CA ASP A 224 -19.35 -10.79 17.64
C ASP A 224 -19.99 -9.57 16.98
N VAL A 225 -20.13 -9.61 15.66
CA VAL A 225 -20.53 -8.47 14.82
C VAL A 225 -21.44 -8.93 13.67
N ASN A 226 -22.11 -7.98 13.01
CA ASN A 226 -22.96 -8.30 11.86
C ASN A 226 -22.21 -8.17 10.53
N THR A 227 -21.24 -7.24 10.43
CA THR A 227 -20.37 -7.10 9.27
C THR A 227 -18.93 -7.02 9.69
N SER A 228 -18.01 -7.42 8.82
CA SER A 228 -16.58 -7.27 9.09
C SER A 228 -15.73 -7.47 7.83
N ILE A 229 -14.48 -7.10 7.93
CA ILE A 229 -13.42 -7.36 6.96
C ILE A 229 -13.16 -8.88 6.89
N THR A 230 -12.91 -9.40 5.70
CA THR A 230 -12.43 -10.79 5.52
C THR A 230 -11.00 -10.90 6.01
N VAL A 231 -10.73 -11.85 6.90
CA VAL A 231 -9.39 -12.14 7.43
C VAL A 231 -8.88 -13.41 6.77
N ARG A 232 -7.81 -13.30 6.01
CA ARG A 232 -7.15 -14.43 5.37
C ARG A 232 -5.81 -14.69 6.05
N ILE A 233 -5.62 -15.87 6.63
CA ILE A 233 -4.40 -16.28 7.31
C ILE A 233 -3.68 -17.29 6.44
N VAL A 234 -2.45 -16.97 6.04
CA VAL A 234 -1.61 -17.81 5.19
C VAL A 234 -0.46 -18.33 6.01
N ALA A 235 -0.52 -19.61 6.37
CA ALA A 235 0.52 -20.27 7.13
C ALA A 235 1.77 -20.54 6.27
N GLY A 236 2.93 -20.49 6.92
CA GLY A 236 4.19 -21.01 6.40
C GLY A 236 4.62 -22.27 7.14
N LYS A 237 5.92 -22.41 7.38
CA LYS A 237 6.48 -23.55 8.14
C LYS A 237 6.36 -23.31 9.64
N GLY A 238 6.47 -24.39 10.43
CA GLY A 238 6.34 -24.37 11.90
C GLY A 238 4.89 -24.63 12.35
N LYS A 239 4.68 -24.62 13.66
CA LYS A 239 3.37 -24.85 14.25
C LYS A 239 2.55 -23.55 14.20
N LYS A 240 1.33 -23.64 13.67
CA LYS A 240 0.37 -22.52 13.64
C LYS A 240 -0.83 -22.92 14.49
N GLU A 241 -1.07 -22.17 15.54
CA GLU A 241 -2.20 -22.37 16.44
C GLU A 241 -3.20 -21.23 16.24
N LEU A 242 -4.34 -21.56 15.63
CA LEU A 242 -5.43 -20.61 15.41
C LEU A 242 -6.57 -20.89 16.37
N ILE A 243 -6.95 -19.90 17.17
CA ILE A 243 -8.14 -19.88 17.98
C ILE A 243 -9.08 -18.81 17.42
N ASP A 244 -10.13 -19.23 16.75
CA ASP A 244 -11.15 -18.33 16.22
C ASP A 244 -12.46 -18.52 16.99
N SER A 245 -12.82 -17.51 17.77
CA SER A 245 -14.10 -17.42 18.50
C SER A 245 -14.96 -16.27 17.94
N SER A 246 -14.62 -15.75 16.76
CA SER A 246 -15.38 -14.64 16.16
C SER A 246 -16.64 -15.14 15.47
N LEU A 247 -17.65 -14.27 15.44
CA LEU A 247 -18.92 -14.48 14.75
C LEU A 247 -19.23 -13.27 13.88
N VAL A 248 -19.58 -13.51 12.61
CA VAL A 248 -20.04 -12.47 11.68
C VAL A 248 -21.37 -12.92 11.09
N ARG A 249 -22.47 -12.30 11.51
CA ARG A 249 -23.84 -12.77 11.18
C ARG A 249 -24.29 -12.42 9.77
N GLY A 250 -23.83 -11.32 9.23
CA GLY A 250 -24.34 -10.79 7.96
C GLY A 250 -25.71 -10.12 8.10
N TYR A 251 -26.22 -9.62 6.98
CA TYR A 251 -27.56 -9.00 6.91
C TYR A 251 -28.36 -9.59 5.75
N PHE A 252 -29.61 -9.96 6.01
CA PHE A 252 -30.59 -10.25 4.97
C PHE A 252 -31.13 -8.92 4.40
N LEU A 253 -31.03 -8.74 3.08
CA LEU A 253 -31.39 -7.49 2.38
C LEU A 253 -30.77 -6.22 2.98
N HIS A 254 -29.57 -6.34 3.57
CA HIS A 254 -28.84 -5.24 4.23
C HIS A 254 -29.58 -4.58 5.43
N ILE A 255 -30.65 -5.18 5.94
CA ILE A 255 -31.51 -4.59 6.98
C ILE A 255 -31.61 -5.48 8.22
N THR A 256 -31.82 -6.79 8.02
CA THR A 256 -32.07 -7.72 9.14
C THR A 256 -30.88 -8.64 9.37
N PRO A 257 -30.28 -8.66 10.59
CA PRO A 257 -29.21 -9.63 10.91
C PRO A 257 -29.65 -11.07 10.67
N ILE A 258 -28.76 -11.87 10.08
CA ILE A 258 -29.00 -13.30 9.84
C ILE A 258 -28.61 -14.07 11.10
N PRO A 259 -29.43 -15.06 11.54
CA PRO A 259 -29.11 -15.87 12.73
C PRO A 259 -27.86 -16.74 12.55
N GLU A 260 -27.59 -17.22 11.33
CA GLU A 260 -26.43 -18.02 11.02
C GLU A 260 -25.20 -17.13 10.86
N ALA A 261 -24.13 -17.47 11.58
CA ALA A 261 -22.90 -16.70 11.60
C ALA A 261 -21.77 -17.49 10.95
N GLU A 262 -21.00 -16.78 10.15
CA GLU A 262 -19.71 -17.25 9.65
C GLU A 262 -18.59 -16.49 10.38
N THR A 263 -17.38 -17.05 10.43
CA THR A 263 -16.25 -16.34 11.07
C THR A 263 -15.66 -15.25 10.19
N LYS A 264 -15.88 -15.31 8.88
CA LYS A 264 -15.15 -14.52 7.86
C LYS A 264 -13.61 -14.62 8.01
N THR A 265 -13.15 -15.70 8.59
CA THR A 265 -11.73 -16.03 8.72
C THR A 265 -11.44 -17.24 7.84
N ILE A 266 -10.47 -17.12 6.96
CA ILE A 266 -10.06 -18.17 6.04
C ILE A 266 -8.63 -18.56 6.36
N PHE A 267 -8.41 -19.80 6.76
CA PHE A 267 -7.08 -20.31 7.12
C PHE A 267 -6.54 -21.23 6.03
N TYR A 268 -5.35 -20.93 5.56
CA TYR A 268 -4.58 -21.75 4.63
C TYR A 268 -3.41 -22.39 5.37
N PRO A 269 -3.51 -23.69 5.75
CA PRO A 269 -2.52 -24.37 6.58
C PRO A 269 -1.18 -24.63 5.88
N HIS A 270 -1.16 -24.57 4.55
CA HIS A 270 0.06 -24.69 3.75
C HIS A 270 0.04 -23.56 2.71
N GLY A 271 1.02 -22.67 2.80
CA GLY A 271 1.17 -21.62 1.79
C GLY A 271 1.38 -22.25 0.41
N LYS A 272 0.35 -22.23 -0.41
CA LYS A 272 0.42 -22.53 -1.84
C LYS A 272 0.41 -21.23 -2.62
#